data_0cf460d8b99ab94e1cac3710346d49d6
#
_entry.id   0cf460d8b99ab94e1cac3710346d49d6
#
_cell.length_a   1.000
_cell.length_b   1.000
_cell.length_c   1.000
_cell.angle_alpha   90.00
_cell.angle_beta   90.00
_cell.angle_gamma   90.00
#
_symmetry.space_group_name_H-M   'P 1'
#
loop_
_entity.id
_entity.type
_entity.pdbx_description
1 polymer ?
#
loop_
_entity_poly.entity_id
_entity_poly.type
_entity_poly.pdbx_seq_one_letter_code
_entity_poly.pdbx_strand_id
1 'polypeptide(L)'
;MANDKENEVICLRGGTVMTFDDEDRVFENGEIRICGGEIIYVGPSSLDKSSDDDTVIDQTGRLIIPGLINAHTHSYSSLLKGTVERDPLDLYMLSIIATGSAMSPREIEVAASLDAVSMLLTGVTGVIDHYSERPAL
;
A
#
# COMPACT_ATOMS: atom_id res chain seq x y z
N MET A 1 -1.83 29.57 12.25
CA MET A 1 -2.46 29.18 10.98
C MET A 1 -2.69 27.69 11.09
N ALA A 2 -3.85 27.27 11.60
CA ALA A 2 -4.27 25.87 11.66
C ALA A 2 -4.58 25.40 10.25
N ASN A 3 -4.25 24.17 10.01
CA ASN A 3 -4.10 23.49 8.74
C ASN A 3 -5.45 23.39 8.00
N ASP A 4 -5.76 24.30 7.09
CA ASP A 4 -6.98 24.24 6.24
C ASP A 4 -7.07 22.96 5.37
N LYS A 5 -5.97 22.18 5.30
CA LYS A 5 -5.92 20.91 4.56
C LYS A 5 -6.58 19.72 5.28
N GLU A 6 -6.84 19.81 6.58
CA GLU A 6 -7.46 18.70 7.33
C GLU A 6 -8.95 18.54 7.03
N ASN A 7 -9.59 19.57 6.47
CA ASN A 7 -11.01 19.55 6.13
C ASN A 7 -11.29 19.43 4.62
N GLU A 8 -10.26 19.39 3.78
CA GLU A 8 -10.43 19.21 2.34
C GLU A 8 -10.94 17.80 2.03
N VAL A 9 -12.05 17.71 1.31
CA VAL A 9 -12.60 16.45 0.84
C VAL A 9 -12.04 16.13 -0.53
N ILE A 10 -11.40 14.97 -0.65
CA ILE A 10 -11.00 14.39 -1.93
C ILE A 10 -12.10 13.41 -2.36
N CYS A 11 -12.64 13.60 -3.55
CA CYS A 11 -13.69 12.78 -4.12
C CYS A 11 -13.17 12.05 -5.36
N LEU A 12 -13.03 10.71 -5.26
CA LEU A 12 -12.76 9.85 -6.41
C LEU A 12 -14.09 9.46 -7.03
N ARG A 13 -14.35 9.81 -8.30
CA ARG A 13 -15.68 9.68 -8.91
C ARG A 13 -15.64 9.04 -10.29
N GLY A 14 -16.68 8.23 -10.60
CA GLY A 14 -16.96 7.75 -11.95
C GLY A 14 -16.30 6.43 -12.31
N GLY A 15 -15.47 5.86 -11.43
CA GLY A 15 -14.87 4.54 -11.60
C GLY A 15 -15.76 3.41 -11.12
N THR A 16 -15.36 2.17 -11.43
CA THR A 16 -15.93 0.98 -10.78
C THR A 16 -15.27 0.80 -9.42
N VAL A 17 -16.05 0.82 -8.36
CA VAL A 17 -15.56 0.61 -6.98
C VAL A 17 -15.96 -0.78 -6.52
N MET A 18 -14.98 -1.61 -6.12
CA MET A 18 -15.18 -2.90 -5.45
C MET A 18 -14.72 -2.78 -4.00
N THR A 19 -15.61 -3.02 -3.05
CA THR A 19 -15.32 -2.76 -1.63
C THR A 19 -14.56 -3.89 -0.95
N PHE A 20 -14.73 -5.14 -1.40
CA PHE A 20 -14.24 -6.35 -0.72
C PHE A 20 -14.61 -6.37 0.78
N ASP A 21 -15.77 -5.80 1.10
CA ASP A 21 -16.38 -5.90 2.41
C ASP A 21 -17.24 -7.18 2.52
N ASP A 22 -17.85 -7.43 3.67
CA ASP A 22 -18.65 -8.63 3.92
C ASP A 22 -19.85 -8.78 2.97
N GLU A 23 -20.23 -7.70 2.27
CA GLU A 23 -21.33 -7.68 1.31
C GLU A 23 -20.85 -7.77 -0.16
N ASP A 24 -19.54 -7.76 -0.41
CA ASP A 24 -18.91 -7.77 -1.74
C ASP A 24 -19.51 -6.74 -2.71
N ARG A 25 -19.77 -5.55 -2.22
CA ARG A 25 -20.46 -4.50 -2.99
C ARG A 25 -19.62 -4.02 -4.16
N VAL A 26 -20.30 -3.82 -5.31
CA VAL A 26 -19.70 -3.25 -6.52
C VAL A 26 -20.54 -2.08 -7.01
N PHE A 27 -19.92 -0.95 -7.25
CA PHE A 27 -20.55 0.26 -7.79
C PHE A 27 -19.91 0.60 -9.14
N GLU A 28 -20.60 0.33 -10.26
CA GLU A 28 -20.06 0.57 -11.63
C GLU A 28 -19.78 2.05 -11.91
N ASN A 29 -20.56 2.97 -11.33
CA ASN A 29 -20.31 4.39 -11.32
C ASN A 29 -20.20 4.81 -9.85
N GLY A 30 -19.08 4.47 -9.26
CA GLY A 30 -18.85 4.63 -7.84
C GLY A 30 -18.23 5.97 -7.47
N GLU A 31 -18.34 6.29 -6.19
CA GLU A 31 -17.73 7.45 -5.57
C GLU A 31 -17.13 7.05 -4.21
N ILE A 32 -15.91 7.50 -3.97
CA ILE A 32 -15.25 7.44 -2.67
C ILE A 32 -14.91 8.86 -2.25
N ARG A 33 -15.28 9.23 -1.02
CA ARG A 33 -14.93 10.53 -0.42
C ARG A 33 -14.00 10.31 0.75
N ILE A 34 -12.95 11.12 0.79
CA ILE A 34 -11.87 11.03 1.78
C ILE A 34 -11.71 12.40 2.40
N CYS A 35 -11.69 12.46 3.74
CA CYS A 35 -11.46 13.68 4.50
C CYS A 35 -10.51 13.36 5.66
N GLY A 36 -9.48 14.15 5.86
CA GLY A 36 -8.54 13.95 6.95
C GLY A 36 -7.83 12.58 6.95
N GLY A 37 -7.72 11.93 5.78
CA GLY A 37 -7.15 10.58 5.67
C GLY A 37 -8.12 9.43 5.94
N GLU A 38 -9.39 9.73 6.23
CA GLU A 38 -10.43 8.73 6.46
C GLU A 38 -11.43 8.67 5.30
N ILE A 39 -11.92 7.48 4.99
CA ILE A 39 -12.99 7.29 4.01
C ILE A 39 -14.31 7.61 4.71
N ILE A 40 -14.96 8.69 4.28
CA ILE A 40 -16.24 9.17 4.84
C ILE A 40 -17.47 8.74 4.03
N TYR A 41 -17.25 8.27 2.80
CA TYR A 41 -18.30 7.73 1.95
C TYR A 41 -17.74 6.75 0.92
N VAL A 42 -18.48 5.67 0.69
CA VAL A 42 -18.32 4.75 -0.44
C VAL A 42 -19.71 4.37 -0.94
N GLY A 43 -19.95 4.52 -2.23
CA GLY A 43 -21.25 4.18 -2.80
C GLY A 43 -21.43 4.65 -4.24
N PRO A 44 -22.67 4.69 -4.73
CA PRO A 44 -22.97 5.22 -6.05
C PRO A 44 -22.62 6.71 -6.13
N SER A 45 -22.10 7.14 -7.28
CA SER A 45 -21.82 8.55 -7.52
C SER A 45 -23.10 9.38 -7.48
N SER A 46 -23.05 10.51 -6.77
CA SER A 46 -24.16 11.45 -6.66
C SER A 46 -23.64 12.89 -6.69
N LEU A 47 -24.17 13.69 -7.62
CA LEU A 47 -23.84 15.11 -7.71
C LEU A 47 -24.39 15.91 -6.52
N ASP A 48 -25.45 15.43 -5.88
CA ASP A 48 -26.10 16.12 -4.76
C ASP A 48 -25.26 16.15 -3.47
N LYS A 49 -24.20 15.35 -3.42
CA LYS A 49 -23.29 15.23 -2.25
C LYS A 49 -22.02 16.06 -2.39
N SER A 50 -21.79 16.71 -3.54
CA SER A 50 -20.58 17.50 -3.77
C SER A 50 -20.72 18.89 -3.21
N SER A 51 -19.68 19.38 -2.55
CA SER A 51 -19.48 20.81 -2.27
C SER A 51 -18.62 21.41 -3.38
N ASP A 52 -18.75 22.72 -3.59
CA ASP A 52 -17.89 23.46 -4.53
C ASP A 52 -16.42 23.46 -4.07
N ASP A 53 -16.18 23.15 -2.79
CA ASP A 53 -14.85 23.09 -2.19
C ASP A 53 -14.20 21.69 -2.28
N ASP A 54 -14.90 20.68 -2.82
CA ASP A 54 -14.36 19.32 -2.93
C ASP A 54 -13.34 19.22 -4.08
N THR A 55 -12.20 18.58 -3.82
CA THR A 55 -11.26 18.20 -4.87
C THR A 55 -11.75 16.91 -5.55
N VAL A 56 -12.37 17.05 -6.74
CA VAL A 56 -12.88 15.90 -7.51
C VAL A 56 -11.83 15.36 -8.48
N ILE A 57 -11.57 14.06 -8.39
CA ILE A 57 -10.66 13.32 -9.29
C ILE A 57 -11.50 12.34 -10.11
N ASP A 58 -11.55 12.55 -11.42
CA ASP A 58 -12.25 11.66 -12.36
C ASP A 58 -11.55 10.29 -12.45
N GLN A 59 -12.32 9.24 -12.19
CA GLN A 59 -11.89 7.85 -12.24
C GLN A 59 -12.64 7.06 -13.33
N THR A 60 -13.26 7.72 -14.27
CA THR A 60 -14.00 7.08 -15.38
C THR A 60 -13.10 6.03 -16.08
N GLY A 61 -13.64 4.84 -16.24
CA GLY A 61 -12.92 3.71 -16.87
C GLY A 61 -11.85 3.05 -16.01
N ARG A 62 -11.74 3.42 -14.74
CA ARG A 62 -10.79 2.82 -13.78
C ARG A 62 -11.51 1.92 -12.77
N LEU A 63 -10.77 0.94 -12.26
CA LEU A 63 -11.18 0.12 -11.12
C LEU A 63 -10.53 0.67 -9.85
N ILE A 64 -11.34 0.87 -8.82
CA ILE A 64 -10.89 1.26 -7.49
C ILE A 64 -11.14 0.10 -6.54
N ILE A 65 -10.10 -0.34 -5.88
CA ILE A 65 -10.11 -1.42 -4.88
C ILE A 65 -9.40 -0.96 -3.62
N PRO A 66 -9.62 -1.61 -2.47
CA PRO A 66 -8.77 -1.42 -1.30
C PRO A 66 -7.31 -1.70 -1.62
N GLY A 67 -6.40 -1.06 -0.88
CA GLY A 67 -4.98 -1.33 -1.02
C GLY A 67 -4.66 -2.81 -0.76
N LEU A 68 -3.74 -3.36 -1.54
CA LEU A 68 -3.34 -4.76 -1.42
C LEU A 68 -2.58 -5.00 -0.11
N ILE A 69 -2.72 -6.21 0.43
CA ILE A 69 -1.97 -6.65 1.62
C ILE A 69 -0.97 -7.72 1.19
N ASN A 70 0.31 -7.45 1.42
CA ASN A 70 1.36 -8.44 1.27
C ASN A 70 1.48 -9.24 2.57
N ALA A 71 0.95 -10.47 2.56
CA ALA A 71 0.90 -11.31 3.75
C ALA A 71 2.24 -12.02 4.08
N HIS A 72 3.29 -11.86 3.26
CA HIS A 72 4.59 -12.46 3.51
C HIS A 72 5.70 -11.72 2.76
N THR A 73 6.61 -11.10 3.48
CA THR A 73 7.84 -10.52 2.92
C THR A 73 9.00 -10.64 3.91
N HIS A 74 10.21 -10.41 3.39
CA HIS A 74 11.45 -10.26 4.13
C HIS A 74 12.11 -8.97 3.62
N SER A 75 11.65 -7.82 4.09
CA SER A 75 11.98 -6.50 3.53
C SER A 75 13.49 -6.23 3.46
N TYR A 76 14.25 -6.69 4.45
CA TYR A 76 15.71 -6.56 4.48
C TYR A 76 16.43 -7.31 3.33
N SER A 77 15.77 -8.33 2.75
CA SER A 77 16.35 -9.11 1.64
C SER A 77 16.13 -8.48 0.27
N SER A 78 15.49 -7.31 0.20
CA SER A 78 15.23 -6.61 -1.07
C SER A 78 16.49 -6.34 -1.89
N LEU A 79 17.66 -6.21 -1.24
CA LEU A 79 18.96 -6.09 -1.92
C LEU A 79 19.38 -7.34 -2.69
N LEU A 80 18.78 -8.50 -2.42
CA LEU A 80 19.08 -9.75 -3.12
C LEU A 80 18.19 -9.97 -4.35
N LYS A 81 17.24 -9.06 -4.63
CA LYS A 81 16.40 -9.15 -5.84
C LYS A 81 17.27 -9.22 -7.10
N GLY A 82 17.01 -10.20 -7.95
CA GLY A 82 17.77 -10.43 -9.18
C GLY A 82 19.02 -11.30 -9.02
N THR A 83 19.36 -11.74 -7.81
CA THR A 83 20.62 -12.47 -7.57
C THR A 83 20.42 -13.95 -7.20
N VAL A 84 19.34 -14.28 -6.50
CA VAL A 84 19.15 -15.63 -5.90
C VAL A 84 17.87 -16.35 -6.35
N GLU A 85 17.12 -15.80 -7.31
CA GLU A 85 15.81 -16.33 -7.74
C GLU A 85 15.87 -17.72 -8.37
N ARG A 86 17.05 -18.17 -8.81
CA ARG A 86 17.25 -19.47 -9.44
C ARG A 86 17.89 -20.50 -8.49
N ASP A 87 18.22 -20.08 -7.28
CA ASP A 87 18.88 -20.96 -6.33
C ASP A 87 17.88 -21.94 -5.71
N PRO A 88 18.31 -23.17 -5.42
CA PRO A 88 17.56 -24.07 -4.55
C PRO A 88 17.31 -23.43 -3.19
N LEU A 89 16.21 -23.82 -2.52
CA LEU A 89 15.75 -23.19 -1.28
C LEU A 89 16.84 -23.11 -0.19
N ASP A 90 17.64 -24.14 -0.05
CA ASP A 90 18.74 -24.20 0.92
C ASP A 90 19.85 -23.16 0.65
N LEU A 91 20.24 -22.98 -0.61
CA LEU A 91 21.20 -21.93 -1.01
C LEU A 91 20.58 -20.53 -0.89
N TYR A 92 19.32 -20.37 -1.29
CA TYR A 92 18.58 -19.14 -1.10
C TYR A 92 18.53 -18.73 0.38
N MET A 93 18.15 -19.65 1.28
CA MET A 93 18.10 -19.40 2.71
C MET A 93 19.46 -19.06 3.29
N LEU A 94 20.51 -19.77 2.86
CA LEU A 94 21.88 -19.46 3.29
C LEU A 94 22.30 -18.05 2.87
N SER A 95 21.99 -17.65 1.64
CA SER A 95 22.29 -16.31 1.11
C SER A 95 21.58 -15.21 1.87
N ILE A 96 20.29 -15.39 2.18
CA ILE A 96 19.51 -14.43 2.98
C ILE A 96 20.10 -14.30 4.39
N ILE A 97 20.37 -15.41 5.07
CA ILE A 97 20.91 -15.40 6.43
C ILE A 97 22.31 -14.76 6.44
N ALA A 98 23.17 -15.12 5.50
CA ALA A 98 24.52 -14.57 5.42
C ALA A 98 24.49 -13.05 5.16
N THR A 99 23.72 -12.60 4.17
CA THR A 99 23.58 -11.19 3.83
C THR A 99 22.97 -10.41 4.99
N GLY A 100 21.82 -10.85 5.51
CA GLY A 100 21.19 -10.22 6.64
C GLY A 100 22.11 -10.16 7.86
N SER A 101 22.99 -11.15 8.07
CA SER A 101 23.97 -11.18 9.17
C SER A 101 25.13 -10.21 8.97
N ALA A 102 25.47 -9.84 7.77
CA ALA A 102 26.56 -8.93 7.44
C ALA A 102 26.11 -7.46 7.42
N MET A 103 24.80 -7.20 7.27
CA MET A 103 24.27 -5.83 7.14
C MET A 103 24.33 -5.06 8.47
N SER A 104 24.71 -3.80 8.40
CA SER A 104 24.55 -2.85 9.49
C SER A 104 23.06 -2.47 9.69
N PRO A 105 22.68 -1.94 10.86
CA PRO A 105 21.30 -1.47 11.08
C PRO A 105 20.86 -0.43 10.04
N ARG A 106 21.75 0.42 9.57
CA ARG A 106 21.45 1.43 8.54
C ARG A 106 21.18 0.81 7.17
N GLU A 107 21.93 -0.22 6.79
CA GLU A 107 21.69 -0.96 5.54
C GLU A 107 20.36 -1.70 5.57
N ILE A 108 20.00 -2.29 6.70
CA ILE A 108 18.69 -2.93 6.89
C ILE A 108 17.56 -1.90 6.74
N GLU A 109 17.68 -0.73 7.37
CA GLU A 109 16.71 0.37 7.26
C GLU A 109 16.52 0.82 5.80
N VAL A 110 17.61 0.99 5.07
CA VAL A 110 17.58 1.39 3.65
C VAL A 110 16.95 0.30 2.79
N ALA A 111 17.31 -0.97 3.00
CA ALA A 111 16.73 -2.10 2.28
C ALA A 111 15.22 -2.21 2.51
N ALA A 112 14.77 -2.12 3.76
CA ALA A 112 13.36 -2.14 4.12
C ALA A 112 12.59 -0.94 3.53
N SER A 113 13.20 0.26 3.54
CA SER A 113 12.61 1.45 2.93
C SER A 113 12.46 1.31 1.43
N LEU A 114 13.44 0.74 0.74
CA LEU A 114 13.36 0.46 -0.71
C LEU A 114 12.25 -0.53 -1.03
N ASP A 115 12.09 -1.57 -0.22
CA ASP A 115 11.02 -2.55 -0.38
C ASP A 115 9.64 -1.91 -0.13
N ALA A 116 9.51 -1.10 0.91
CA ALA A 116 8.28 -0.36 1.20
C ALA A 116 7.86 0.57 0.05
N VAL A 117 8.80 1.32 -0.54
CA VAL A 117 8.53 2.15 -1.72
C VAL A 117 8.08 1.29 -2.90
N SER A 118 8.75 0.16 -3.15
CA SER A 118 8.38 -0.77 -4.23
C SER A 118 6.98 -1.33 -4.03
N MET A 119 6.60 -1.68 -2.80
CA MET A 119 5.27 -2.14 -2.45
C MET A 119 4.22 -1.05 -2.67
N LEU A 120 4.45 0.17 -2.20
CA LEU A 120 3.53 1.30 -2.41
C LEU A 120 3.30 1.59 -3.90
N LEU A 121 4.37 1.56 -4.72
CA LEU A 121 4.27 1.76 -6.17
C LEU A 121 3.47 0.67 -6.89
N THR A 122 3.28 -0.49 -6.26
CA THR A 122 2.47 -1.61 -6.78
C THR A 122 1.11 -1.74 -6.11
N GLY A 123 0.72 -0.77 -5.28
CA GLY A 123 -0.61 -0.72 -4.63
C GLY A 123 -0.71 -1.51 -3.33
N VAL A 124 0.40 -1.99 -2.78
CA VAL A 124 0.43 -2.65 -1.47
C VAL A 124 0.44 -1.58 -0.38
N THR A 125 -0.54 -1.63 0.54
CA THR A 125 -0.71 -0.65 1.64
C THR A 125 -0.58 -1.26 3.03
N GLY A 126 -0.56 -2.60 3.12
CA GLY A 126 -0.32 -3.33 4.35
C GLY A 126 0.64 -4.48 4.13
N VAL A 127 1.43 -4.83 5.15
CA VAL A 127 2.45 -5.86 5.02
C VAL A 127 2.61 -6.65 6.32
N ILE A 128 2.82 -7.96 6.19
CA ILE A 128 3.34 -8.82 7.26
C ILE A 128 4.79 -9.12 6.91
N ASP A 129 5.71 -8.47 7.64
CA ASP A 129 7.15 -8.62 7.43
C ASP A 129 7.70 -9.66 8.40
N HIS A 130 8.28 -10.72 7.85
CA HIS A 130 8.96 -11.75 8.61
C HIS A 130 10.41 -11.34 8.89
N TYR A 131 10.56 -10.42 9.82
CA TYR A 131 11.84 -9.95 10.30
C TYR A 131 12.22 -10.70 11.59
N SER A 132 13.38 -11.32 11.61
CA SER A 132 13.95 -11.84 12.86
C SER A 132 14.73 -10.72 13.55
N GLU A 133 14.21 -10.23 14.68
CA GLU A 133 15.00 -9.34 15.54
C GLU A 133 16.35 -9.98 15.85
N ARG A 134 17.43 -9.27 15.51
CA ARG A 134 18.71 -9.61 16.10
C ARG A 134 18.69 -9.19 17.56
N PRO A 135 19.10 -10.05 18.50
CA PRO A 135 19.43 -9.54 19.81
C PRO A 135 20.45 -8.41 19.62
N ALA A 136 20.17 -7.24 20.20
CA ALA A 136 21.13 -6.17 20.27
C ALA A 136 22.41 -6.73 20.91
N LEU A 137 23.49 -6.78 20.12
CA LEU A 137 24.82 -7.08 20.62
C LEU A 137 25.36 -5.89 21.38
#